data_ea71893999386019bbf4cf398d49c7d2
#
_entry.id   ea71893999386019bbf4cf398d49c7d2
#
_cell.length_a   1.000
_cell.length_b   1.000
_cell.length_c   1.000
_cell.angle_alpha   90.00
_cell.angle_beta   90.00
_cell.angle_gamma   90.00
#
_symmetry.space_group_name_H-M   'P 1'
#
loop_
_entity.id
_entity.type
_entity.pdbx_description
1 polymer ?
#
loop_
_entity_poly.entity_id
_entity_poly.type
_entity_poly.pdbx_seq_one_letter_code
_entity_poly.pdbx_strand_id
1 'polypeptide(L)' 'MHKQTIALIDDDRNILTSLSIALEKEGFNVQTYID' A
#
# COMPACT_ATOMS: atom_id res chain seq x y z
N MET A 1 -6.20 15.58 10.74
CA MET A 1 -4.80 15.28 10.45
C MET A 1 -4.67 14.59 9.10
N HIS A 2 -3.57 14.84 8.43
CA HIS A 2 -3.39 14.33 7.09
C HIS A 2 -2.72 12.98 7.10
N LYS A 3 -3.26 12.05 6.32
CA LYS A 3 -2.60 10.78 6.09
C LYS A 3 -1.66 10.93 4.91
N GLN A 4 -0.50 10.34 5.03
CA GLN A 4 0.42 10.27 3.91
C GLN A 4 -0.02 9.18 2.96
N THR A 5 0.18 9.41 1.66
CA THR A 5 -0.15 8.43 0.64
C THR A 5 1.13 7.75 0.18
N ILE A 6 1.10 6.43 0.16
CA ILE A 6 2.22 5.60 -0.27
C ILE A 6 1.81 4.86 -1.52
N ALA A 7 2.67 4.90 -2.53
CA ALA A 7 2.46 4.13 -3.75
C ALA A 7 3.35 2.90 -3.71
N LEU A 8 2.75 1.73 -3.94
CA LEU A 8 3.46 0.47 -3.98
C LEU A 8 3.42 -0.08 -5.40
N ILE A 9 4.57 -0.44 -5.92
CA ILE A 9 4.68 -0.99 -7.28
C ILE A 9 5.39 -2.33 -7.18
N ASP A 10 4.73 -3.38 -7.65
CA ASP A 10 5.30 -4.72 -7.65
C ASP A 10 4.58 -5.55 -8.70
N ASP A 11 5.17 -6.68 -9.07
CA ASP A 11 4.55 -7.61 -9.99
C ASP A 11 3.75 -8.69 -9.27
N ASP A 12 3.79 -8.75 -7.96
CA ASP A 12 3.09 -9.76 -7.16
C ASP A 12 1.92 -9.13 -6.40
N ARG A 13 0.71 -9.47 -6.83
CA ARG A 13 -0.50 -8.93 -6.23
C ARG A 13 -0.62 -9.30 -4.75
N ASN A 14 -0.19 -10.49 -4.37
CA ASN A 14 -0.31 -10.94 -2.98
C ASN A 14 0.57 -10.11 -2.07
N ILE A 15 1.77 -9.77 -2.53
CA ILE A 15 2.67 -8.91 -1.76
C ILE A 15 2.06 -7.52 -1.62
N LEU A 16 1.52 -6.97 -2.71
CA LEU A 16 0.90 -5.65 -2.66
C LEU A 16 -0.27 -5.63 -1.67
N THR A 17 -1.10 -6.67 -1.69
CA THR A 17 -2.24 -6.74 -0.78
C THR A 17 -1.78 -6.79 0.66
N SER A 18 -0.80 -7.64 0.97
CA SER A 18 -0.31 -7.79 2.33
C SER A 18 0.31 -6.49 2.85
N LEU A 19 1.13 -5.86 2.02
CA LEU A 19 1.78 -4.61 2.42
C LEU A 19 0.77 -3.48 2.60
N SER A 20 -0.23 -3.40 1.71
CA SER A 20 -1.20 -2.32 1.84
C SER A 20 -2.02 -2.46 3.10
N ILE A 21 -2.39 -3.69 3.48
CA ILE A 21 -3.12 -3.90 4.73
C ILE A 21 -2.27 -3.44 5.92
N ALA A 22 -1.00 -3.83 5.95
CA ALA A 22 -0.12 -3.48 7.05
C ALA A 22 0.07 -1.96 7.14
N LEU A 23 0.29 -1.31 6.01
CA LEU A 23 0.52 0.14 5.99
C LEU A 23 -0.75 0.91 6.34
N GLU A 24 -1.91 0.43 5.90
CA GLU A 24 -3.17 1.09 6.25
C GLU A 24 -3.43 1.01 7.74
N LYS A 25 -3.04 -0.07 8.40
CA LYS A 25 -3.15 -0.18 9.84
C LYS A 25 -2.28 0.86 10.57
N GLU A 26 -1.19 1.26 9.94
CA GLU A 26 -0.31 2.29 10.50
C GLU A 26 -0.80 3.70 10.20
N GLY A 27 -1.88 3.85 9.47
CA GLY A 27 -2.49 5.14 9.23
C GLY A 27 -2.14 5.77 7.89
N PHE A 28 -1.57 5.00 6.96
CA PHE A 28 -1.24 5.51 5.63
C PHE A 28 -2.37 5.23 4.65
N ASN A 29 -2.51 6.09 3.65
CA ASN A 29 -3.26 5.76 2.46
C ASN A 29 -2.35 5.02 1.50
N VAL A 30 -2.83 3.94 0.90
CA VAL A 30 -1.97 3.11 0.05
C VAL A 30 -2.60 2.97 -1.33
N GLN A 31 -1.80 3.19 -2.36
CA GLN A 31 -2.17 2.92 -3.74
C GLN A 31 -1.24 1.85 -4.28
N THR A 32 -1.79 0.86 -4.94
CA THR A 32 -1.01 -0.26 -5.45
C THR A 32 -1.06 -0.29 -6.98
N TYR A 33 0.07 -0.62 -7.56
CA TYR A 33 0.23 -0.72 -9.01
C TYR A 33 0.99 -2.00 -9.31
N ILE A 34 0.49 -2.75 -10.27
CA ILE A 34 1.14 -3.98 -10.72
C ILE A 34 1.95 -3.65 -11.97
N ASP A 35 3.22 -4.04 -11.96
CA ASP A 35 4.09 -3.79 -13.11
C ASP A 35 4.88 -5.03 -13.45
#